data_6eb24bfeb4c5350dc1106407673b6a4e
#
_entry.id   6eb24bfeb4c5350dc1106407673b6a4e
#
_cell.length_a   1.000
_cell.length_b   1.000
_cell.length_c   1.000
_cell.angle_alpha   90.00
_cell.angle_beta   90.00
_cell.angle_gamma   90.00
#
_symmetry.space_group_name_H-M   'P 1'
#
loop_
_entity.id
_entity.type
_entity.pdbx_description
1 polymer ?
#
loop_
_entity_poly.entity_id
_entity_poly.type
_entity_poly.pdbx_seq_one_letter_code
_entity_poly.pdbx_strand_id
1 'polypeptide(L)'
;MCFVLATNLPTMLYSSRKFLGIDRDNFHQDVVCPKCTKLYQIDETVVNNGRQSFARTCDNLPFLRAKRQKTCRAQLAQKIILKNGSVKFYAYKTYCYKSIIDSLETLLKCPGLEEQSEKWKSRKIDNDLYADVYDGQIWKQFGNWKGNKPFLDLPRSFGLMMNVDWFKPFKHWNDFSVGITNMVLMNLPRSIRFRKENVILVGIIPAFKHEPKSLNHFLNPAVDEINALWKAVKVNTHNSPSSTVKIQAAVLCFASDIPAARKLCGFLGHSATRGCSHCY
;
A
#
# COMPACT_ATOMS: atom_id res chain seq x y z
N MET A 1 -24.51 23.76 3.58
CA MET A 1 -25.51 23.20 4.52
C MET A 1 -24.83 22.21 5.46
N CYS A 2 -23.83 22.67 6.24
CA CYS A 2 -23.00 21.82 7.12
C CYS A 2 -22.87 22.34 8.56
N PHE A 3 -23.79 23.17 9.06
CA PHE A 3 -23.66 23.79 10.38
C PHE A 3 -24.55 23.19 11.48
N VAL A 4 -25.35 22.18 11.23
CA VAL A 4 -26.30 21.63 12.22
C VAL A 4 -25.78 20.41 12.98
N LEU A 5 -24.67 19.80 12.57
CA LEU A 5 -24.14 18.59 13.21
C LEU A 5 -23.15 18.83 14.35
N ALA A 6 -22.72 20.07 14.58
CA ALA A 6 -21.67 20.37 15.56
C ALA A 6 -22.11 20.30 17.04
N THR A 7 -23.42 20.33 17.32
CA THR A 7 -23.92 20.43 18.70
C THR A 7 -24.09 19.11 19.43
N ASN A 8 -23.98 17.95 18.73
CA ASN A 8 -24.16 16.61 19.31
C ASN A 8 -22.97 15.66 19.11
N LEU A 9 -21.80 16.18 18.79
CA LEU A 9 -20.61 15.35 18.69
C LEU A 9 -20.14 14.91 20.09
N PRO A 10 -19.88 13.61 20.30
CA PRO A 10 -19.29 13.14 21.54
C PRO A 10 -17.95 13.81 21.82
N THR A 11 -17.68 14.13 23.09
CA THR A 11 -16.46 14.85 23.50
C THR A 11 -15.18 14.01 23.35
N MET A 12 -15.30 12.68 23.30
CA MET A 12 -14.16 11.79 23.09
C MET A 12 -13.95 11.48 21.62
N LEU A 13 -12.73 11.63 21.13
CA LEU A 13 -12.34 11.40 19.74
C LEU A 13 -12.79 10.02 19.22
N TYR A 14 -12.64 8.95 20.01
CA TYR A 14 -13.10 7.61 19.66
C TYR A 14 -14.61 7.56 19.40
N SER A 15 -15.40 8.13 20.32
CA SER A 15 -16.86 8.15 20.20
C SER A 15 -17.32 9.03 19.03
N SER A 16 -16.65 10.14 18.78
CA SER A 16 -16.93 11.04 17.64
C SER A 16 -16.65 10.32 16.31
N ARG A 17 -15.53 9.61 16.19
CA ARG A 17 -15.18 8.83 14.99
C ARG A 17 -16.20 7.73 14.75
N LYS A 18 -16.58 6.99 15.78
CA LYS A 18 -17.61 5.94 15.71
C LYS A 18 -18.98 6.49 15.31
N PHE A 19 -19.38 7.64 15.88
CA PHE A 19 -20.64 8.32 15.56
C PHE A 19 -20.69 8.77 14.09
N LEU A 20 -19.56 9.30 13.57
CA LEU A 20 -19.43 9.74 12.18
C LEU A 20 -19.20 8.59 11.20
N GLY A 21 -19.09 7.36 11.67
CA GLY A 21 -18.79 6.19 10.82
C GLY A 21 -17.39 6.21 10.21
N ILE A 22 -16.48 7.05 10.71
CA ILE A 22 -15.11 7.23 10.21
C ILE A 22 -14.21 6.05 10.62
N ASP A 23 -14.61 5.26 11.61
CA ASP A 23 -13.85 4.10 12.09
C ASP A 23 -13.92 2.87 11.17
N ARG A 24 -14.59 2.98 10.03
CA ARG A 24 -14.61 1.92 9.01
C ARG A 24 -13.51 2.16 7.98
N ASP A 25 -12.28 2.26 8.44
CA ASP A 25 -11.15 2.08 7.54
C ASP A 25 -11.17 0.63 7.06
N ASN A 26 -11.46 0.42 5.78
CA ASN A 26 -11.52 -0.91 5.16
C ASN A 26 -10.10 -1.47 4.97
N PHE A 27 -9.33 -1.56 6.05
CA PHE A 27 -8.06 -2.26 6.02
C PHE A 27 -8.29 -3.76 6.13
N HIS A 28 -7.78 -4.48 5.14
CA HIS A 28 -7.56 -5.90 5.27
C HIS A 28 -6.38 -6.14 6.21
N GLN A 29 -6.53 -7.10 7.12
CA GLN A 29 -5.50 -7.40 8.12
C GLN A 29 -4.99 -8.82 7.92
N ASP A 30 -3.68 -8.95 7.65
CA ASP A 30 -2.99 -10.22 7.58
C ASP A 30 -2.08 -10.43 8.78
N VAL A 31 -2.02 -11.66 9.26
CA VAL A 31 -1.06 -12.03 10.30
C VAL A 31 0.32 -12.20 9.69
N VAL A 32 1.30 -11.55 10.30
CA VAL A 32 2.70 -11.57 9.85
C VAL A 32 3.49 -12.57 10.67
N CYS A 33 4.17 -13.49 10.00
CA CYS A 33 5.14 -14.35 10.67
C CYS A 33 6.27 -13.51 11.28
N PRO A 34 6.52 -13.59 12.60
CA PRO A 34 7.51 -12.76 13.27
C PRO A 34 8.95 -13.03 12.84
N LYS A 35 9.21 -14.16 12.16
CA LYS A 35 10.55 -14.59 11.76
C LYS A 35 10.84 -14.38 10.26
N CYS A 36 9.92 -14.78 9.37
CA CYS A 36 10.15 -14.74 7.92
C CYS A 36 9.24 -13.77 7.17
N THR A 37 8.37 -13.07 7.87
CA THR A 37 7.44 -12.04 7.34
C THR A 37 6.37 -12.53 6.37
N LYS A 38 6.23 -13.85 6.11
CA LYS A 38 5.14 -14.38 5.30
C LYS A 38 3.80 -13.99 5.90
N LEU A 39 2.85 -13.59 5.05
CA LEU A 39 1.49 -13.21 5.44
C LEU A 39 0.58 -14.43 5.49
N TYR A 40 -0.40 -14.39 6.39
CA TYR A 40 -1.45 -15.37 6.57
C TYR A 40 -2.76 -14.67 6.86
N GLN A 41 -3.87 -15.17 6.37
CA GLN A 41 -5.18 -14.66 6.74
C GLN A 41 -5.45 -14.93 8.24
N ILE A 42 -6.23 -14.06 8.88
CA ILE A 42 -6.48 -14.16 10.34
C ILE A 42 -7.13 -15.49 10.70
N ASP A 43 -8.09 -15.95 9.92
CA ASP A 43 -8.82 -17.21 10.11
C ASP A 43 -7.93 -18.45 9.94
N GLU A 44 -6.85 -18.36 9.17
CA GLU A 44 -5.87 -19.42 8.99
C GLU A 44 -4.91 -19.59 10.18
N THR A 45 -4.86 -18.66 11.11
CA THR A 45 -3.84 -18.63 12.17
C THR A 45 -4.18 -19.45 13.40
N VAL A 46 -5.44 -19.90 13.51
CA VAL A 46 -5.92 -20.77 14.58
C VAL A 46 -6.47 -22.04 13.97
N VAL A 47 -5.91 -23.17 14.37
CA VAL A 47 -6.37 -24.49 13.94
C VAL A 47 -7.22 -25.10 15.06
N ASN A 48 -8.43 -25.49 14.72
CA ASN A 48 -9.34 -26.19 15.63
C ASN A 48 -9.23 -27.70 15.39
N ASN A 49 -8.86 -28.44 16.42
CA ASN A 49 -8.84 -29.89 16.40
C ASN A 49 -9.81 -30.43 17.46
N GLY A 50 -11.06 -30.57 17.05
CA GLY A 50 -12.13 -31.03 17.93
C GLY A 50 -12.36 -30.11 19.13
N ARG A 51 -11.92 -30.53 20.32
CA ARG A 51 -12.13 -29.79 21.58
C ARG A 51 -11.10 -28.73 21.90
N GLN A 52 -10.03 -28.64 21.10
CA GLN A 52 -8.93 -27.73 21.40
C GLN A 52 -8.56 -26.89 20.18
N SER A 53 -8.22 -25.62 20.44
CA SER A 53 -7.71 -24.68 19.45
C SER A 53 -6.23 -24.43 19.67
N PHE A 54 -5.45 -24.40 18.61
CA PHE A 54 -4.00 -24.20 18.64
C PHE A 54 -3.59 -23.08 17.69
N ALA A 55 -2.58 -22.31 18.07
CA ALA A 55 -1.95 -21.37 17.15
C ALA A 55 -1.19 -22.14 16.06
N ARG A 56 -1.45 -21.79 14.80
CA ARG A 56 -0.71 -22.34 13.65
C ARG A 56 0.75 -21.92 13.70
N THR A 57 1.62 -22.80 13.22
CA THR A 57 3.03 -22.48 12.98
C THR A 57 3.26 -22.15 11.50
N CYS A 58 4.22 -21.26 11.24
CA CYS A 58 4.60 -20.85 9.90
C CYS A 58 5.17 -22.02 9.09
N ASP A 59 4.63 -22.26 7.92
CA ASP A 59 5.00 -23.31 6.96
C ASP A 59 5.97 -22.83 5.86
N ASN A 60 6.37 -21.56 5.89
CA ASN A 60 7.22 -20.97 4.86
C ASN A 60 8.61 -21.61 4.79
N LEU A 61 9.12 -21.77 3.57
CA LEU A 61 10.48 -22.19 3.25
C LEU A 61 11.28 -20.97 2.79
N PRO A 62 11.89 -20.18 3.71
CA PRO A 62 12.48 -18.88 3.38
C PRO A 62 13.69 -18.96 2.44
N PHE A 63 14.30 -20.13 2.26
CA PHE A 63 15.49 -20.34 1.44
C PHE A 63 15.28 -21.50 0.46
N LEU A 64 14.50 -21.26 -0.59
CA LEU A 64 14.16 -22.29 -1.60
C LEU A 64 15.39 -22.90 -2.31
N ARG A 65 16.49 -22.16 -2.42
CA ARG A 65 17.75 -22.62 -3.07
C ARG A 65 18.74 -23.27 -2.12
N ALA A 66 18.41 -23.37 -0.83
CA ALA A 66 19.31 -24.05 0.12
C ALA A 66 19.32 -25.56 -0.13
N LYS A 67 20.52 -26.18 -0.06
CA LYS A 67 20.68 -27.66 -0.17
C LYS A 67 19.82 -28.41 0.86
N ARG A 68 19.62 -27.86 2.05
CA ARG A 68 18.71 -28.37 3.08
C ARG A 68 17.64 -27.31 3.37
N GLN A 69 16.45 -27.52 2.85
CA GLN A 69 15.31 -26.65 3.11
C GLN A 69 14.81 -26.86 4.54
N LYS A 70 14.64 -25.76 5.28
CA LYS A 70 14.07 -25.79 6.62
C LYS A 70 12.83 -24.90 6.68
N THR A 71 11.71 -25.47 7.10
CA THR A 71 10.48 -24.72 7.37
C THR A 71 10.72 -23.72 8.50
N CYS A 72 10.08 -22.56 8.42
CA CYS A 72 10.24 -21.47 9.40
C CYS A 72 9.80 -21.86 10.81
N ARG A 73 8.64 -22.55 10.97
CA ARG A 73 8.05 -23.06 12.22
C ARG A 73 7.84 -22.03 13.33
N ALA A 74 7.85 -20.73 13.04
CA ALA A 74 7.52 -19.71 14.03
C ALA A 74 6.02 -19.76 14.35
N GLN A 75 5.64 -19.56 15.61
CA GLN A 75 4.22 -19.42 15.99
C GLN A 75 3.67 -18.09 15.42
N LEU A 76 2.45 -18.13 14.91
CA LEU A 76 1.79 -16.97 14.30
C LEU A 76 0.98 -16.16 15.31
N ALA A 77 0.49 -16.81 16.38
CA ALA A 77 -0.31 -16.18 17.41
C ALA A 77 0.08 -16.67 18.81
N GLN A 78 -0.18 -15.84 19.81
CA GLN A 78 -0.05 -16.19 21.21
C GLN A 78 -1.42 -16.52 21.80
N LYS A 79 -1.45 -17.53 22.66
CA LYS A 79 -2.62 -17.91 23.44
C LYS A 79 -2.69 -17.06 24.70
N ILE A 80 -3.81 -16.39 24.93
CA ILE A 80 -4.08 -15.59 26.13
C ILE A 80 -5.32 -16.16 26.82
N ILE A 81 -5.22 -16.39 28.12
CA ILE A 81 -6.37 -16.79 28.97
C ILE A 81 -6.90 -15.51 29.60
N LEU A 82 -8.15 -15.17 29.32
CA LEU A 82 -8.82 -14.01 29.89
C LEU A 82 -9.24 -14.27 31.33
N LYS A 83 -9.55 -13.21 32.09
CA LYS A 83 -10.00 -13.31 33.51
C LYS A 83 -11.23 -14.19 33.72
N ASN A 84 -12.08 -14.32 32.70
CA ASN A 84 -13.27 -15.19 32.72
C ASN A 84 -12.97 -16.66 32.32
N GLY A 85 -11.68 -17.04 32.22
CA GLY A 85 -11.25 -18.39 31.83
C GLY A 85 -11.32 -18.66 30.32
N SER A 86 -11.88 -17.75 29.50
CA SER A 86 -11.93 -17.95 28.04
C SER A 86 -10.56 -17.80 27.40
N VAL A 87 -10.32 -18.61 26.38
CA VAL A 87 -9.05 -18.58 25.60
C VAL A 87 -9.23 -17.75 24.35
N LYS A 88 -8.31 -16.81 24.13
CA LYS A 88 -8.21 -16.06 22.87
C LYS A 88 -6.81 -16.17 22.29
N PHE A 89 -6.74 -16.11 20.95
CA PHE A 89 -5.49 -16.09 20.22
C PHE A 89 -5.29 -14.69 19.62
N TYR A 90 -4.11 -14.11 19.82
CA TYR A 90 -3.73 -12.82 19.28
C TYR A 90 -2.50 -12.98 18.39
N ALA A 91 -2.58 -12.45 17.18
CA ALA A 91 -1.43 -12.40 16.27
C ALA A 91 -0.26 -11.65 16.92
N TYR A 92 0.96 -12.14 16.74
CA TYR A 92 2.15 -11.41 17.21
C TYR A 92 2.34 -10.09 16.46
N LYS A 93 2.02 -10.08 15.17
CA LYS A 93 2.14 -8.92 14.28
C LYS A 93 1.05 -8.98 13.23
N THR A 94 0.56 -7.82 12.85
CA THR A 94 -0.49 -7.68 11.83
C THR A 94 -0.06 -6.65 10.80
N TYR A 95 -0.16 -6.99 9.53
CA TYR A 95 -0.03 -6.07 8.41
C TYR A 95 -1.42 -5.55 8.03
N CYS A 96 -1.57 -4.25 7.94
CA CYS A 96 -2.80 -3.61 7.50
C CYS A 96 -2.63 -3.18 6.03
N TYR A 97 -3.45 -3.74 5.16
CA TYR A 97 -3.46 -3.44 3.72
C TYR A 97 -4.78 -2.79 3.32
N LYS A 98 -4.71 -1.75 2.50
CA LYS A 98 -5.88 -1.10 1.91
C LYS A 98 -5.84 -1.25 0.40
N SER A 99 -6.93 -1.69 -0.19
CA SER A 99 -7.03 -1.90 -1.64
C SER A 99 -6.72 -0.60 -2.40
N ILE A 100 -5.83 -0.70 -3.37
CA ILE A 100 -5.48 0.39 -4.29
C ILE A 100 -6.66 0.67 -5.20
N ILE A 101 -7.35 -0.36 -5.66
CA ILE A 101 -8.53 -0.25 -6.54
C ILE A 101 -9.65 0.51 -5.82
N ASP A 102 -9.99 0.11 -4.59
CA ASP A 102 -11.02 0.78 -3.80
C ASP A 102 -10.64 2.23 -3.45
N SER A 103 -9.35 2.46 -3.22
CA SER A 103 -8.84 3.81 -2.93
C SER A 103 -8.91 4.71 -4.16
N LEU A 104 -8.56 4.21 -5.35
CA LEU A 104 -8.71 4.93 -6.61
C LEU A 104 -10.20 5.21 -6.92
N GLU A 105 -11.06 4.21 -6.72
CA GLU A 105 -12.51 4.40 -6.88
C GLU A 105 -13.03 5.50 -5.93
N THR A 106 -12.60 5.48 -4.68
CA THR A 106 -12.97 6.49 -3.68
C THR A 106 -12.52 7.89 -4.09
N LEU A 107 -11.28 8.02 -4.58
CA LEU A 107 -10.77 9.29 -5.11
C LEU A 107 -11.58 9.76 -6.32
N LEU A 108 -11.85 8.88 -7.28
CA LEU A 108 -12.58 9.22 -8.50
C LEU A 108 -14.07 9.54 -8.25
N LYS A 109 -14.62 9.16 -7.10
CA LYS A 109 -15.95 9.62 -6.64
C LYS A 109 -15.94 11.05 -6.11
N CYS A 110 -14.76 11.65 -5.85
CA CYS A 110 -14.68 13.04 -5.46
C CYS A 110 -14.99 13.96 -6.66
N PRO A 111 -15.88 14.97 -6.49
CA PRO A 111 -16.20 15.89 -7.57
C PRO A 111 -14.97 16.60 -8.13
N GLY A 112 -14.86 16.65 -9.46
CA GLY A 112 -13.81 17.37 -10.17
C GLY A 112 -12.44 16.67 -10.18
N LEU A 113 -12.26 15.52 -9.52
CA LEU A 113 -10.94 14.88 -9.49
C LEU A 113 -10.60 14.21 -10.83
N GLU A 114 -11.58 13.64 -11.50
CA GLU A 114 -11.40 13.03 -12.83
C GLU A 114 -10.94 14.09 -13.83
N GLU A 115 -11.57 15.27 -13.84
CA GLU A 115 -11.17 16.41 -14.69
C GLU A 115 -9.77 16.93 -14.33
N GLN A 116 -9.47 17.03 -13.04
CA GLN A 116 -8.12 17.46 -12.60
C GLN A 116 -7.05 16.48 -13.08
N SER A 117 -7.36 15.19 -13.12
CA SER A 117 -6.41 14.15 -13.56
C SER A 117 -6.14 14.17 -15.06
N GLU A 118 -6.99 14.82 -15.87
CA GLU A 118 -6.83 14.95 -17.31
C GLU A 118 -6.22 16.32 -17.74
N LYS A 119 -6.09 17.29 -16.83
CA LYS A 119 -5.59 18.65 -17.13
C LYS A 119 -4.20 18.69 -17.72
N TRP A 120 -3.35 17.72 -17.40
CA TRP A 120 -2.00 17.66 -17.94
C TRP A 120 -1.96 17.53 -19.46
N LYS A 121 -3.02 16.97 -20.10
CA LYS A 121 -3.14 16.80 -21.56
C LYS A 121 -3.31 18.13 -22.32
N SER A 122 -3.90 19.15 -21.67
CA SER A 122 -4.18 20.46 -22.28
C SER A 122 -3.16 21.54 -21.91
N ARG A 123 -2.10 21.20 -21.16
CA ARG A 123 -1.10 22.18 -20.75
C ARG A 123 -0.22 22.61 -21.94
N LYS A 124 0.26 23.85 -21.91
CA LYS A 124 1.28 24.33 -22.85
C LYS A 124 2.58 23.58 -22.57
N ILE A 125 3.17 23.03 -23.61
CA ILE A 125 4.48 22.37 -23.57
C ILE A 125 5.53 23.42 -23.95
N ASP A 126 6.49 23.61 -23.04
CA ASP A 126 7.72 24.35 -23.34
C ASP A 126 8.83 23.31 -23.47
N ASN A 127 9.43 23.23 -24.67
CA ASN A 127 10.42 22.19 -24.96
C ASN A 127 11.76 22.41 -24.24
N ASP A 128 12.00 23.63 -23.78
CA ASP A 128 13.25 24.01 -23.10
C ASP A 128 13.14 23.95 -21.59
N LEU A 129 11.94 23.64 -21.04
CA LEU A 129 11.68 23.62 -19.60
C LEU A 129 11.08 22.31 -19.14
N TYR A 130 11.74 21.66 -18.20
CA TYR A 130 11.19 20.52 -17.43
C TYR A 130 10.54 21.04 -16.15
N ALA A 131 9.25 21.30 -16.19
CA ALA A 131 8.51 21.87 -15.07
C ALA A 131 7.77 20.84 -14.21
N ASP A 132 7.38 19.69 -14.78
CA ASP A 132 6.69 18.61 -14.09
C ASP A 132 7.07 17.24 -14.71
N VAL A 133 6.66 16.17 -14.07
CA VAL A 133 6.84 14.77 -14.53
C VAL A 133 6.32 14.54 -15.94
N TYR A 134 5.33 15.31 -16.36
CA TYR A 134 4.72 15.24 -17.70
C TYR A 134 5.71 15.58 -18.83
N ASP A 135 6.80 16.29 -18.52
CA ASP A 135 7.82 16.67 -19.48
C ASP A 135 8.82 15.55 -19.73
N GLY A 136 8.90 14.60 -18.79
CA GLY A 136 9.83 13.47 -18.86
C GLY A 136 9.47 12.46 -19.95
N GLN A 137 10.49 11.80 -20.49
CA GLN A 137 10.30 10.76 -21.51
C GLN A 137 9.49 9.57 -21.01
N ILE A 138 9.67 9.17 -19.76
CA ILE A 138 8.87 8.08 -19.18
C ILE A 138 7.39 8.41 -19.28
N TRP A 139 6.98 9.63 -18.94
CA TRP A 139 5.58 10.02 -19.06
C TRP A 139 5.05 9.95 -20.49
N LYS A 140 5.84 10.46 -21.43
CA LYS A 140 5.47 10.57 -22.85
C LYS A 140 5.49 9.22 -23.60
N GLN A 141 6.27 8.25 -23.15
CA GLN A 141 6.54 7.02 -23.90
C GLN A 141 6.17 5.74 -23.15
N PHE A 142 5.74 5.80 -21.88
CA PHE A 142 5.45 4.63 -21.09
C PHE A 142 4.38 3.75 -21.77
N GLY A 143 4.69 2.45 -21.91
CA GLY A 143 3.79 1.50 -22.57
C GLY A 143 3.80 1.53 -24.11
N ASN A 144 4.58 2.39 -24.76
CA ASN A 144 4.68 2.46 -26.21
C ASN A 144 5.74 1.50 -26.78
N TRP A 145 5.61 0.21 -26.49
CA TRP A 145 6.61 -0.79 -26.90
C TRP A 145 6.44 -1.35 -28.31
N LYS A 146 5.40 -0.99 -29.05
CA LYS A 146 5.12 -1.51 -30.41
C LYS A 146 4.45 -0.47 -31.33
N GLY A 147 4.74 0.81 -31.14
CA GLY A 147 4.11 1.89 -31.93
C GLY A 147 2.63 2.14 -31.57
N ASN A 148 2.14 1.57 -30.48
CA ASN A 148 0.81 1.87 -29.91
C ASN A 148 0.84 3.26 -29.23
N LYS A 149 -0.34 3.81 -28.97
CA LYS A 149 -0.44 5.03 -28.16
C LYS A 149 0.20 4.80 -26.79
N PRO A 150 0.92 5.79 -26.24
CA PRO A 150 1.45 5.74 -24.89
C PRO A 150 0.34 5.43 -23.89
N PHE A 151 0.67 4.66 -22.85
CA PHE A 151 -0.31 4.20 -21.85
C PHE A 151 -1.11 5.35 -21.21
N LEU A 152 -0.41 6.46 -20.90
CA LEU A 152 -1.04 7.60 -20.21
C LEU A 152 -1.93 8.45 -21.14
N ASP A 153 -1.79 8.34 -22.47
CA ASP A 153 -2.66 9.01 -23.43
C ASP A 153 -4.02 8.31 -23.55
N LEU A 154 -4.13 7.08 -23.09
CA LEU A 154 -5.40 6.37 -23.07
C LEU A 154 -6.35 7.02 -22.07
N PRO A 155 -7.68 6.97 -22.32
CA PRO A 155 -8.67 7.51 -21.39
C PRO A 155 -8.60 6.80 -20.01
N ARG A 156 -8.65 7.56 -18.92
CA ARG A 156 -8.65 7.03 -17.55
C ARG A 156 -7.47 6.10 -17.25
N SER A 157 -6.30 6.43 -17.81
CA SER A 157 -5.04 5.75 -17.54
C SER A 157 -4.21 6.57 -16.56
N PHE A 158 -3.86 5.98 -15.44
CA PHE A 158 -3.26 6.67 -14.31
C PHE A 158 -1.82 6.21 -14.08
N GLY A 159 -0.93 7.18 -13.94
CA GLY A 159 0.44 6.97 -13.48
C GLY A 159 0.53 7.11 -11.96
N LEU A 160 1.04 6.09 -11.29
CA LEU A 160 1.21 6.07 -9.85
C LEU A 160 2.69 6.22 -9.48
N MET A 161 2.95 6.97 -8.43
CA MET A 161 4.22 6.96 -7.71
C MET A 161 4.01 6.20 -6.40
N MET A 162 4.87 5.22 -6.12
CA MET A 162 4.86 4.50 -4.85
C MET A 162 5.99 5.02 -3.96
N ASN A 163 5.69 5.17 -2.68
CA ASN A 163 6.64 5.49 -1.63
C ASN A 163 6.57 4.40 -0.54
N VAL A 164 7.72 3.99 -0.05
CA VAL A 164 7.85 3.21 1.19
C VAL A 164 8.78 3.97 2.10
N ASP A 165 8.34 4.23 3.30
CA ASP A 165 9.13 4.97 4.29
C ASP A 165 8.98 4.33 5.67
N TRP A 166 9.99 4.55 6.52
CA TRP A 166 10.05 4.01 7.86
C TRP A 166 10.10 5.14 8.88
N PHE A 167 9.26 5.08 9.89
CA PHE A 167 9.25 6.05 10.95
C PHE A 167 9.16 5.40 12.33
N LYS A 168 9.61 6.13 13.34
CA LYS A 168 9.54 5.72 14.74
C LYS A 168 8.35 6.41 15.40
N PRO A 169 7.25 5.70 15.70
CA PRO A 169 6.04 6.32 16.24
C PRO A 169 6.19 6.77 17.70
N PHE A 170 7.19 6.25 18.41
CA PHE A 170 7.39 6.53 19.84
C PHE A 170 8.73 7.22 20.12
N LYS A 171 8.71 8.35 20.82
CA LYS A 171 9.92 9.12 21.16
C LYS A 171 10.93 8.36 22.05
N HIS A 172 10.42 7.46 22.89
CA HIS A 172 11.25 6.77 23.90
C HIS A 172 11.60 5.32 23.54
N TRP A 173 11.06 4.77 22.46
CA TRP A 173 11.30 3.39 22.02
C TRP A 173 11.97 3.39 20.65
N ASN A 174 13.29 3.47 20.68
CA ASN A 174 14.09 3.55 19.46
C ASN A 174 14.12 2.26 18.63
N ASP A 175 13.71 1.14 19.22
CA ASP A 175 13.75 -0.18 18.56
C ASP A 175 12.49 -0.51 17.74
N PHE A 176 11.50 0.40 17.69
CA PHE A 176 10.28 0.20 16.95
C PHE A 176 10.20 1.13 15.75
N SER A 177 10.37 0.57 14.56
CA SER A 177 10.18 1.27 13.31
C SER A 177 9.00 0.66 12.56
N VAL A 178 8.04 1.49 12.19
CA VAL A 178 6.84 1.12 11.41
C VAL A 178 7.06 1.55 9.97
N GLY A 179 6.80 0.65 9.02
CA GLY A 179 6.86 0.98 7.61
C GLY A 179 5.49 1.41 7.10
N ILE A 180 5.45 2.45 6.27
CA ILE A 180 4.25 2.87 5.54
C ILE A 180 4.49 2.74 4.04
N THR A 181 3.47 2.23 3.35
CA THR A 181 3.42 2.24 1.89
C THR A 181 2.35 3.19 1.44
N ASN A 182 2.74 4.21 0.68
CA ASN A 182 1.83 5.21 0.12
C ASN A 182 1.89 5.21 -1.39
N MET A 183 0.80 5.64 -2.03
CA MET A 183 0.76 5.93 -3.46
C MET A 183 0.19 7.32 -3.73
N VAL A 184 0.65 7.91 -4.82
CA VAL A 184 0.21 9.23 -5.29
C VAL A 184 -0.15 9.13 -6.75
N LEU A 185 -1.31 9.72 -7.10
CA LEU A 185 -1.78 9.84 -8.48
C LEU A 185 -1.02 10.96 -9.20
N MET A 186 -0.09 10.60 -10.07
CA MET A 186 0.81 11.55 -10.74
C MET A 186 0.11 12.39 -11.80
N ASN A 187 -1.04 11.96 -12.30
CA ASN A 187 -1.88 12.71 -13.24
C ASN A 187 -2.41 14.04 -12.65
N LEU A 188 -2.50 14.14 -11.33
CA LEU A 188 -2.99 15.36 -10.68
C LEU A 188 -1.99 16.51 -10.80
N PRO A 189 -2.47 17.76 -10.94
CA PRO A 189 -1.61 18.95 -10.90
C PRO A 189 -0.76 18.98 -9.61
N ARG A 190 0.49 19.46 -9.74
CA ARG A 190 1.45 19.52 -8.63
C ARG A 190 0.91 20.21 -7.39
N SER A 191 0.05 21.22 -7.55
CA SER A 191 -0.55 21.99 -6.43
C SER A 191 -1.48 21.17 -5.53
N ILE A 192 -2.04 20.05 -6.04
CA ILE A 192 -2.97 19.19 -5.30
C ILE A 192 -2.47 17.76 -5.17
N ARG A 193 -1.50 17.32 -5.98
CA ARG A 193 -0.99 15.95 -6.07
C ARG A 193 -0.59 15.36 -4.72
N PHE A 194 0.09 16.15 -3.89
CA PHE A 194 0.64 15.72 -2.61
C PHE A 194 -0.19 16.17 -1.40
N ARG A 195 -1.41 16.67 -1.62
CA ARG A 195 -2.31 16.93 -0.50
C ARG A 195 -2.67 15.61 0.16
N LYS A 196 -2.76 15.59 1.49
CA LYS A 196 -2.98 14.36 2.27
C LYS A 196 -4.26 13.61 1.87
N GLU A 197 -5.29 14.33 1.43
CA GLU A 197 -6.55 13.76 0.91
C GLU A 197 -6.39 13.01 -0.41
N ASN A 198 -5.32 13.29 -1.18
CA ASN A 198 -5.00 12.67 -2.47
C ASN A 198 -3.87 11.63 -2.37
N VAL A 199 -3.32 11.43 -1.18
CA VAL A 199 -2.32 10.38 -0.91
C VAL A 199 -3.05 9.12 -0.47
N ILE A 200 -2.84 8.03 -1.19
CA ILE A 200 -3.40 6.72 -0.89
C ILE A 200 -2.47 6.02 0.10
N LEU A 201 -2.97 5.73 1.30
CA LEU A 201 -2.29 4.85 2.24
C LEU A 201 -2.60 3.40 1.86
N VAL A 202 -1.60 2.69 1.35
CA VAL A 202 -1.73 1.31 0.83
C VAL A 202 -1.49 0.28 1.92
N GLY A 203 -0.48 0.51 2.78
CA GLY A 203 -0.16 -0.49 3.78
C GLY A 203 0.61 0.06 4.98
N ILE A 204 0.43 -0.61 6.12
CA ILE A 204 1.15 -0.34 7.36
C ILE A 204 1.88 -1.63 7.77
N ILE A 205 3.20 -1.63 7.59
CA ILE A 205 4.08 -2.74 7.95
C ILE A 205 4.36 -2.66 9.45
N PRO A 206 4.06 -3.71 10.23
CA PRO A 206 4.22 -3.67 11.67
C PRO A 206 5.67 -3.48 12.09
N ALA A 207 5.88 -2.92 13.28
CA ALA A 207 7.20 -2.72 13.82
C ALA A 207 7.96 -4.04 14.01
N PHE A 208 9.23 -4.04 13.61
CA PHE A 208 10.19 -5.10 13.85
C PHE A 208 11.39 -4.54 14.62
N LYS A 209 12.09 -5.39 15.37
CA LYS A 209 13.37 -5.01 16.03
C LYS A 209 14.40 -4.52 15.00
N HIS A 210 14.39 -5.11 13.82
CA HIS A 210 15.16 -4.68 12.65
C HIS A 210 14.21 -4.67 11.46
N GLU A 211 14.39 -3.72 10.56
CA GLU A 211 13.59 -3.67 9.33
C GLU A 211 13.66 -4.99 8.57
N PRO A 212 12.55 -5.44 7.96
CA PRO A 212 12.54 -6.65 7.15
C PRO A 212 13.61 -6.58 6.05
N LYS A 213 14.32 -7.70 5.84
CA LYS A 213 15.32 -7.81 4.77
C LYS A 213 14.69 -7.76 3.38
N SER A 214 13.44 -8.21 3.25
CA SER A 214 12.67 -8.20 2.01
C SER A 214 11.27 -7.67 2.28
N LEU A 215 10.75 -6.89 1.34
CA LEU A 215 9.39 -6.34 1.37
C LEU A 215 8.40 -7.15 0.53
N ASN A 216 8.85 -8.20 -0.17
CA ASN A 216 8.05 -8.93 -1.14
C ASN A 216 6.70 -9.38 -0.60
N HIS A 217 6.65 -9.95 0.62
CA HIS A 217 5.40 -10.41 1.20
C HIS A 217 4.40 -9.27 1.43
N PHE A 218 4.88 -8.08 1.83
CA PHE A 218 4.04 -6.90 2.06
C PHE A 218 3.60 -6.23 0.76
N LEU A 219 4.38 -6.38 -0.31
CA LEU A 219 4.07 -5.79 -1.62
C LEU A 219 3.20 -6.70 -2.49
N ASN A 220 3.16 -8.02 -2.23
CA ASN A 220 2.40 -8.96 -3.06
C ASN A 220 0.93 -8.52 -3.28
N PRO A 221 0.13 -8.15 -2.26
CA PRO A 221 -1.24 -7.71 -2.49
C PRO A 221 -1.31 -6.49 -3.43
N ALA A 222 -0.40 -5.53 -3.27
CA ALA A 222 -0.33 -4.34 -4.13
C ALA A 222 0.06 -4.71 -5.57
N VAL A 223 1.01 -5.64 -5.75
CA VAL A 223 1.43 -6.12 -7.08
C VAL A 223 0.28 -6.82 -7.80
N ASP A 224 -0.50 -7.63 -7.11
CA ASP A 224 -1.66 -8.32 -7.69
C ASP A 224 -2.71 -7.32 -8.19
N GLU A 225 -3.02 -6.29 -7.40
CA GLU A 225 -3.96 -5.24 -7.79
C GLU A 225 -3.40 -4.35 -8.92
N ILE A 226 -2.11 -4.02 -8.92
CA ILE A 226 -1.47 -3.27 -10.02
C ILE A 226 -1.52 -4.08 -11.31
N ASN A 227 -1.32 -5.40 -11.26
CA ASN A 227 -1.47 -6.29 -12.41
C ASN A 227 -2.93 -6.32 -12.94
N ALA A 228 -3.92 -6.25 -12.06
CA ALA A 228 -5.31 -6.12 -12.45
C ALA A 228 -5.59 -4.74 -13.09
N LEU A 229 -5.10 -3.66 -12.48
CA LEU A 229 -5.20 -2.29 -12.98
C LEU A 229 -4.51 -2.11 -14.34
N TRP A 230 -3.40 -2.79 -14.59
CA TRP A 230 -2.74 -2.80 -15.89
C TRP A 230 -3.65 -3.35 -17.00
N LYS A 231 -4.48 -4.35 -16.69
CA LYS A 231 -5.43 -4.99 -17.62
C LYS A 231 -6.77 -4.26 -17.72
N ALA A 232 -6.98 -3.23 -16.94
CA ALA A 232 -8.19 -2.48 -16.69
C ALA A 232 -9.19 -3.16 -15.72
N VAL A 233 -9.67 -2.34 -14.78
CA VAL A 233 -10.72 -2.69 -13.84
C VAL A 233 -11.92 -1.77 -14.00
N LYS A 234 -13.10 -2.24 -13.58
CA LYS A 234 -14.34 -1.46 -13.60
C LYS A 234 -14.56 -0.82 -12.24
N VAL A 235 -14.78 0.48 -12.20
CA VAL A 235 -15.07 1.26 -10.99
C VAL A 235 -16.20 2.24 -11.25
N ASN A 236 -16.82 2.73 -10.16
CA ASN A 236 -17.75 3.86 -10.22
C ASN A 236 -16.98 5.17 -10.04
N THR A 237 -17.39 6.21 -10.75
CA THR A 237 -16.80 7.56 -10.59
C THR A 237 -17.89 8.58 -10.30
N HIS A 238 -17.48 9.81 -9.93
CA HIS A 238 -18.44 10.91 -9.74
C HIS A 238 -19.27 11.16 -11.00
N ASN A 239 -18.64 11.10 -12.18
CA ASN A 239 -19.28 11.35 -13.47
C ASN A 239 -20.11 10.16 -13.99
N SER A 240 -19.98 9.00 -13.36
CA SER A 240 -20.70 7.78 -13.73
C SER A 240 -21.13 7.01 -12.48
N PRO A 241 -22.04 7.59 -11.65
CA PRO A 241 -22.41 6.98 -10.37
C PRO A 241 -23.26 5.71 -10.52
N SER A 242 -24.04 5.61 -11.60
CA SER A 242 -24.96 4.50 -11.87
C SER A 242 -24.39 3.45 -12.83
N SER A 243 -23.19 3.66 -13.37
CA SER A 243 -22.54 2.74 -14.30
C SER A 243 -21.05 2.67 -14.02
N THR A 244 -20.46 1.50 -14.23
CA THR A 244 -19.01 1.34 -14.07
C THR A 244 -18.27 1.80 -15.33
N VAL A 245 -17.13 2.45 -15.14
CA VAL A 245 -16.18 2.81 -16.19
C VAL A 245 -14.88 2.01 -16.01
N LYS A 246 -14.19 1.74 -17.13
CA LYS A 246 -12.87 1.11 -17.08
C LYS A 246 -11.80 2.13 -16.75
N ILE A 247 -10.98 1.80 -15.77
CA ILE A 247 -9.76 2.53 -15.43
C ILE A 247 -8.54 1.61 -15.58
N GLN A 248 -7.39 2.20 -15.85
CA GLN A 248 -6.09 1.53 -15.85
C GLN A 248 -5.11 2.32 -15.00
N ALA A 249 -4.18 1.63 -14.36
CA ALA A 249 -3.09 2.30 -13.65
C ALA A 249 -1.79 1.49 -13.70
N ALA A 250 -0.66 2.21 -13.64
CA ALA A 250 0.66 1.62 -13.59
C ALA A 250 1.56 2.42 -12.65
N VAL A 251 2.47 1.74 -11.95
CA VAL A 251 3.51 2.40 -11.16
C VAL A 251 4.62 2.85 -12.09
N LEU A 252 4.84 4.16 -12.17
CA LEU A 252 5.86 4.78 -13.02
C LEU A 252 7.19 4.94 -12.30
N CYS A 253 7.16 5.20 -11.01
CA CYS A 253 8.36 5.41 -10.22
C CYS A 253 8.14 5.08 -8.73
N PHE A 254 9.26 4.87 -8.06
CA PHE A 254 9.36 4.78 -6.61
C PHE A 254 10.10 6.00 -6.08
N ALA A 255 9.53 6.66 -5.05
CA ALA A 255 10.16 7.78 -4.37
C ALA A 255 10.32 7.42 -2.90
N SER A 256 11.50 6.95 -2.54
CA SER A 256 11.84 6.50 -1.19
C SER A 256 13.28 6.92 -0.88
N ASP A 257 13.67 6.86 0.39
CA ASP A 257 15.08 6.99 0.73
C ASP A 257 15.93 5.88 0.07
N ILE A 258 17.24 6.07 -0.02
CA ILE A 258 18.14 5.13 -0.70
C ILE A 258 18.02 3.71 -0.14
N PRO A 259 18.01 3.47 1.19
CA PRO A 259 17.83 2.14 1.76
C PRO A 259 16.51 1.48 1.37
N ALA A 260 15.38 2.18 1.42
CA ALA A 260 14.08 1.65 1.06
C ALA A 260 13.96 1.42 -0.45
N ALA A 261 14.41 2.37 -1.28
CA ALA A 261 14.42 2.23 -2.74
C ALA A 261 15.19 0.97 -3.18
N ARG A 262 16.34 0.71 -2.56
CA ARG A 262 17.13 -0.49 -2.87
C ARG A 262 16.42 -1.78 -2.47
N LYS A 263 15.74 -1.81 -1.34
CA LYS A 263 14.92 -2.97 -0.92
C LYS A 263 13.75 -3.21 -1.89
N LEU A 264 13.09 -2.14 -2.34
CA LEU A 264 12.00 -2.20 -3.32
C LEU A 264 12.46 -2.77 -4.66
N CYS A 265 13.64 -2.33 -5.13
CA CYS A 265 14.22 -2.79 -6.40
C CYS A 265 14.96 -4.13 -6.29
N GLY A 266 15.03 -4.75 -5.10
CA GLY A 266 15.72 -6.02 -4.88
C GLY A 266 17.25 -5.92 -4.94
N PHE A 267 17.83 -4.72 -4.79
CA PHE A 267 19.27 -4.52 -4.72
C PHE A 267 19.83 -4.82 -3.33
N LEU A 268 21.13 -5.11 -3.29
CA LEU A 268 21.87 -5.24 -2.03
C LEU A 268 21.89 -3.91 -1.26
N GLY A 269 22.07 -3.96 0.07
CA GLY A 269 22.17 -2.76 0.91
C GLY A 269 23.25 -1.78 0.44
N HIS A 270 23.13 -0.52 0.81
CA HIS A 270 24.06 0.56 0.40
C HIS A 270 25.51 0.34 0.88
N SER A 271 25.70 -0.46 1.93
CA SER A 271 27.03 -0.85 2.45
C SER A 271 27.63 -2.08 1.78
N ALA A 272 26.98 -2.66 0.77
CA ALA A 272 27.54 -3.79 0.03
C ALA A 272 28.67 -3.34 -0.89
N THR A 273 29.61 -4.24 -1.19
CA THR A 273 30.77 -4.00 -2.05
C THR A 273 30.37 -3.47 -3.45
N ARG A 274 29.21 -3.91 -3.97
CA ARG A 274 28.60 -3.38 -5.18
C ARG A 274 27.33 -2.60 -4.84
N GLY A 275 27.53 -1.48 -4.14
CA GLY A 275 26.43 -0.69 -3.60
C GLY A 275 25.71 0.20 -4.60
N CYS A 276 26.29 0.52 -5.76
CA CYS A 276 25.64 1.35 -6.77
C CYS A 276 24.56 0.56 -7.52
N SER A 277 23.38 1.17 -7.76
CA SER A 277 22.33 0.61 -8.59
C SER A 277 22.44 1.01 -10.07
N HIS A 278 23.34 1.92 -10.41
CA HIS A 278 23.54 2.47 -11.75
C HIS A 278 24.88 2.05 -12.40
N CYS A 279 25.88 1.70 -11.59
CA CYS A 279 27.20 1.30 -12.08
C CYS A 279 27.77 0.14 -11.24
N TYR A 280 28.72 -0.58 -11.82
CA TYR A 280 29.43 -1.72 -11.19
C TYR A 280 30.74 -1.27 -10.59
#